data_e62ed6e270fb73e70f0e7ed9ddd092a6
#
_entry.id   e62ed6e270fb73e70f0e7ed9ddd092a6
#
_cell.length_a   1.000
_cell.length_b   1.000
_cell.length_c   1.000
_cell.angle_alpha   90.00
_cell.angle_beta   90.00
_cell.angle_gamma   90.00
#
_symmetry.space_group_name_H-M   'P 1'
#
loop_
_entity.id
_entity.type
_entity.pdbx_description
1 polymer ?
#
loop_
_entity_poly.entity_id
_entity_poly.type
_entity_poly.pdbx_seq_one_letter_code
_entity_poly.pdbx_strand_id
1 'polypeptide(L)'
;MAKLYVSNKDESIRMFRSSLLEPFTHVHHTVPLILYIPVVGYVLYLTYQQGMGIGRAVLLFAAGLVIWSITEYVVHRFGFHVSRDAEVKLQDTIDDLDPDQSALRAIGNFEQLRYFLAHGVHHTHPNDSKRLVMPPAVSIPLAILFYLLFKFTFGAGDMLPAFAGMVTGYLAYDMTHYAVHHVRPRTKIGRYLKKYHFRHHYMDPCKNYGVSSPLWDVVWGTMNRAVGGDADPNSEQAQAS
;
A
#
# COMPACT_ATOMS: atom_id res chain seq x y z
N MET A 1 -14.28 -3.36 -22.05
CA MET A 1 -14.24 -3.50 -20.58
C MET A 1 -14.48 -2.13 -20.00
N ALA A 2 -15.19 -2.03 -18.86
CA ALA A 2 -15.33 -0.76 -18.18
C ALA A 2 -13.94 -0.26 -17.73
N LYS A 3 -13.71 1.03 -17.81
CA LYS A 3 -12.50 1.69 -17.31
C LYS A 3 -12.47 1.55 -15.78
N LEU A 4 -11.37 1.07 -15.21
CA LEU A 4 -11.24 0.81 -13.76
C LEU A 4 -10.50 1.95 -13.02
N TYR A 5 -10.49 3.17 -13.56
CA TYR A 5 -9.89 4.37 -12.95
C TYR A 5 -10.54 5.63 -13.54
N VAL A 6 -10.49 6.73 -12.82
CA VAL A 6 -10.99 8.04 -13.27
C VAL A 6 -9.93 8.74 -14.09
N SER A 7 -8.74 8.94 -13.54
CA SER A 7 -7.62 9.57 -14.23
C SER A 7 -6.33 8.80 -14.05
N ASN A 8 -5.52 8.75 -15.13
CA ASN A 8 -4.18 8.13 -15.11
C ASN A 8 -3.06 9.18 -15.20
N LYS A 9 -3.36 10.44 -14.91
CA LYS A 9 -2.38 11.52 -14.80
C LYS A 9 -1.87 11.64 -13.38
N ASP A 10 -0.70 12.26 -13.19
CA ASP A 10 -0.21 12.64 -11.86
C ASP A 10 -0.95 13.90 -11.38
N GLU A 11 -2.17 13.69 -10.94
CA GLU A 11 -3.07 14.72 -10.43
C GLU A 11 -3.83 14.23 -9.21
N SER A 12 -4.11 15.15 -8.28
CA SER A 12 -4.80 14.85 -7.03
C SER A 12 -6.24 15.34 -7.06
N ILE A 13 -7.19 14.45 -6.88
CA ILE A 13 -8.59 14.83 -6.65
C ILE A 13 -8.76 15.44 -5.25
N ARG A 14 -9.65 16.40 -5.10
CA ARG A 14 -9.97 16.99 -3.80
C ARG A 14 -10.75 16.00 -2.93
N MET A 15 -10.15 15.57 -1.80
CA MET A 15 -10.80 14.65 -0.86
C MET A 15 -11.71 15.38 0.13
N PHE A 16 -11.20 16.42 0.80
CA PHE A 16 -11.91 17.13 1.87
C PHE A 16 -12.42 18.51 1.41
N ARG A 17 -13.58 18.93 1.93
CA ARG A 17 -14.07 20.30 1.76
C ARG A 17 -13.20 21.34 2.49
N SER A 18 -12.59 20.92 3.59
CA SER A 18 -11.74 21.76 4.42
C SER A 18 -10.35 21.91 3.80
N SER A 19 -9.95 23.14 3.50
CA SER A 19 -8.60 23.47 3.03
C SER A 19 -7.51 23.19 4.09
N LEU A 20 -7.91 23.05 5.37
CA LEU A 20 -6.99 22.68 6.46
C LEU A 20 -6.73 21.15 6.49
N LEU A 21 -7.69 20.32 6.08
CA LEU A 21 -7.55 18.86 6.13
C LEU A 21 -6.93 18.30 4.84
N GLU A 22 -7.17 18.94 3.70
CA GLU A 22 -6.71 18.48 2.40
C GLU A 22 -5.18 18.25 2.33
N PRO A 23 -4.30 19.13 2.85
CA PRO A 23 -2.85 18.93 2.82
C PRO A 23 -2.38 17.68 3.55
N PHE A 24 -3.11 17.20 4.57
CA PHE A 24 -2.76 15.98 5.30
C PHE A 24 -3.00 14.69 4.52
N THR A 25 -3.69 14.78 3.38
CA THR A 25 -3.86 13.65 2.45
C THR A 25 -2.70 13.51 1.48
N HIS A 26 -1.86 14.54 1.35
CA HIS A 26 -0.72 14.57 0.44
C HIS A 26 0.56 14.24 1.20
N VAL A 27 1.21 13.14 0.84
CA VAL A 27 2.43 12.68 1.50
C VAL A 27 3.50 12.39 0.46
N HIS A 28 4.66 13.04 0.60
CA HIS A 28 5.82 12.73 -0.24
C HIS A 28 6.35 11.33 0.10
N HIS A 29 6.72 10.55 -0.90
CA HIS A 29 7.18 9.16 -0.74
C HIS A 29 8.39 8.98 0.19
N THR A 30 9.18 10.02 0.43
CA THR A 30 10.31 9.97 1.39
C THR A 30 9.90 10.09 2.86
N VAL A 31 8.68 10.52 3.14
CA VAL A 31 8.22 10.74 4.54
C VAL A 31 8.25 9.46 5.36
N PRO A 32 7.76 8.30 4.90
CA PRO A 32 7.90 7.05 5.64
C PRO A 32 9.37 6.69 5.92
N LEU A 33 10.28 6.90 4.97
CA LEU A 33 11.71 6.63 5.15
C LEU A 33 12.30 7.50 6.24
N ILE A 34 12.02 8.82 6.23
CA ILE A 34 12.51 9.78 7.21
C ILE A 34 12.00 9.44 8.61
N LEU A 35 10.75 9.00 8.73
CA LEU A 35 10.14 8.64 10.02
C LEU A 35 10.67 7.31 10.55
N TYR A 36 10.72 6.27 9.73
CA TYR A 36 10.87 4.90 10.23
C TYR A 36 12.28 4.33 10.11
N ILE A 37 13.15 4.84 9.25
CA ILE A 37 14.57 4.42 9.24
C ILE A 37 15.24 4.69 10.59
N PRO A 38 15.09 5.90 11.22
CA PRO A 38 15.62 6.14 12.55
C PRO A 38 15.01 5.22 13.62
N VAL A 39 13.70 4.91 13.53
CA VAL A 39 13.02 4.00 14.46
C VAL A 39 13.61 2.59 14.36
N VAL A 40 13.76 2.06 13.14
CA VAL A 40 14.37 0.74 12.90
C VAL A 40 15.82 0.72 13.45
N GLY A 41 16.60 1.74 13.13
CA GLY A 41 17.98 1.87 13.62
C GLY A 41 18.06 1.88 15.14
N TYR A 42 17.21 2.67 15.79
CA TYR A 42 17.15 2.77 17.24
C TYR A 42 16.71 1.46 17.91
N VAL A 43 15.70 0.81 17.38
CA VAL A 43 15.20 -0.47 17.89
C VAL A 43 16.25 -1.59 17.75
N LEU A 44 16.98 -1.63 16.64
CA LEU A 44 18.10 -2.57 16.45
C LEU A 44 19.29 -2.25 17.39
N TYR A 45 19.56 -0.97 17.64
CA TYR A 45 20.54 -0.56 18.64
C TYR A 45 20.15 -1.04 20.05
N LEU A 46 18.88 -0.89 20.44
CA LEU A 46 18.39 -1.44 21.73
C LEU A 46 18.50 -2.96 21.78
N THR A 47 18.24 -3.66 20.68
CA THR A 47 18.45 -5.12 20.58
C THR A 47 19.91 -5.50 20.84
N TYR A 48 20.85 -4.76 20.29
CA TYR A 48 22.28 -4.93 20.54
C TYR A 48 22.63 -4.66 22.00
N GLN A 49 22.13 -3.60 22.61
CA GLN A 49 22.38 -3.24 24.01
C GLN A 49 21.85 -4.28 25.01
N GLN A 50 20.81 -5.03 24.64
CA GLN A 50 20.29 -6.14 25.44
C GLN A 50 21.22 -7.38 25.42
N GLY A 51 22.31 -7.37 24.65
CA GLY A 51 23.21 -8.50 24.52
C GLY A 51 22.61 -9.70 23.79
N MET A 52 21.56 -9.49 22.97
CA MET A 52 20.94 -10.58 22.21
C MET A 52 21.92 -11.17 21.21
N GLY A 53 22.04 -12.49 21.16
CA GLY A 53 22.85 -13.18 20.17
C GLY A 53 22.38 -12.91 18.74
N ILE A 54 23.31 -12.67 17.83
CA ILE A 54 23.02 -12.26 16.45
C ILE A 54 22.08 -13.23 15.72
N GLY A 55 22.24 -14.53 15.90
CA GLY A 55 21.37 -15.55 15.28
C GLY A 55 19.91 -15.42 15.71
N ARG A 56 19.66 -15.16 17.01
CA ARG A 56 18.31 -14.91 17.52
C ARG A 56 17.73 -13.60 16.99
N ALA A 57 18.51 -12.53 16.98
CA ALA A 57 18.09 -11.25 16.45
C ALA A 57 17.71 -11.33 14.97
N VAL A 58 18.52 -12.01 14.14
CA VAL A 58 18.24 -12.23 12.71
C VAL A 58 16.96 -13.07 12.51
N LEU A 59 16.77 -14.14 13.29
CA LEU A 59 15.59 -14.99 13.21
C LEU A 59 14.32 -14.20 13.55
N LEU A 60 14.33 -13.41 14.61
CA LEU A 60 13.20 -12.59 15.02
C LEU A 60 12.92 -11.45 14.01
N PHE A 61 13.96 -10.84 13.49
CA PHE A 61 13.82 -9.83 12.40
C PHE A 61 13.17 -10.45 11.17
N ALA A 62 13.62 -11.64 10.75
CA ALA A 62 13.01 -12.37 9.62
C ALA A 62 11.55 -12.74 9.91
N ALA A 63 11.23 -13.15 11.15
CA ALA A 63 9.83 -13.38 11.56
C ALA A 63 8.99 -12.11 11.42
N GLY A 64 9.53 -10.94 11.79
CA GLY A 64 8.87 -9.65 11.58
C GLY A 64 8.58 -9.35 10.10
N LEU A 65 9.54 -9.62 9.20
CA LEU A 65 9.33 -9.49 7.74
C LEU A 65 8.21 -10.43 7.25
N VAL A 66 8.16 -11.66 7.73
CA VAL A 66 7.10 -12.62 7.38
C VAL A 66 5.75 -12.13 7.90
N ILE A 67 5.68 -11.65 9.14
CA ILE A 67 4.45 -11.08 9.72
C ILE A 67 3.98 -9.90 8.87
N TRP A 68 4.88 -9.00 8.45
CA TRP A 68 4.51 -7.92 7.56
C TRP A 68 3.94 -8.44 6.23
N SER A 69 4.58 -9.42 5.59
CA SER A 69 4.14 -9.93 4.29
C SER A 69 2.71 -10.50 4.33
N ILE A 70 2.34 -11.17 5.45
CA ILE A 70 0.98 -11.63 5.70
C ILE A 70 0.05 -10.44 5.94
N THR A 71 0.49 -9.48 6.76
CA THR A 71 -0.28 -8.26 7.09
C THR A 71 -0.57 -7.45 5.83
N GLU A 72 0.41 -7.24 4.96
CA GLU A 72 0.26 -6.58 3.66
C GLU A 72 -0.90 -7.21 2.87
N TYR A 73 -0.86 -8.52 2.69
CA TYR A 73 -1.89 -9.22 1.92
C TYR A 73 -3.28 -9.15 2.58
N VAL A 74 -3.34 -9.41 3.89
CA VAL A 74 -4.61 -9.41 4.64
C VAL A 74 -5.24 -8.02 4.65
N VAL A 75 -4.45 -6.99 4.93
CA VAL A 75 -4.93 -5.61 4.96
C VAL A 75 -5.32 -5.15 3.56
N HIS A 76 -4.53 -5.46 2.54
CA HIS A 76 -4.86 -5.09 1.17
C HIS A 76 -6.18 -5.76 0.73
N ARG A 77 -6.31 -7.08 0.92
CA ARG A 77 -7.49 -7.84 0.48
C ARG A 77 -8.76 -7.49 1.27
N PHE A 78 -8.69 -7.45 2.60
CA PHE A 78 -9.88 -7.35 3.46
C PHE A 78 -10.05 -5.97 4.10
N GLY A 79 -8.97 -5.22 4.26
CA GLY A 79 -8.97 -3.88 4.82
C GLY A 79 -9.21 -2.80 3.77
N PHE A 80 -8.57 -2.91 2.61
CA PHE A 80 -8.57 -1.86 1.60
C PHE A 80 -9.65 -2.04 0.54
N HIS A 81 -9.96 -3.26 0.13
CA HIS A 81 -10.96 -3.53 -0.91
C HIS A 81 -12.37 -3.78 -0.36
N VAL A 82 -13.34 -3.60 -1.25
CA VAL A 82 -14.76 -3.94 -1.08
C VAL A 82 -15.20 -4.84 -2.24
N SER A 83 -16.48 -5.09 -2.44
CA SER A 83 -16.95 -5.83 -3.60
C SER A 83 -16.69 -5.04 -4.89
N ARG A 84 -16.40 -5.74 -5.98
CA ARG A 84 -16.14 -5.12 -7.29
C ARG A 84 -17.26 -4.17 -7.72
N ASP A 85 -18.51 -4.55 -7.50
CA ASP A 85 -19.66 -3.72 -7.89
C ASP A 85 -19.72 -2.42 -7.08
N ALA A 86 -19.31 -2.46 -5.79
CA ALA A 86 -19.24 -1.27 -4.95
C ALA A 86 -18.08 -0.34 -5.39
N GLU A 87 -16.95 -0.91 -5.80
CA GLU A 87 -15.80 -0.15 -6.32
C GLU A 87 -16.16 0.55 -7.64
N VAL A 88 -16.72 -0.18 -8.61
CA VAL A 88 -17.11 0.37 -9.91
C VAL A 88 -18.16 1.48 -9.72
N LYS A 89 -19.18 1.25 -8.91
CA LYS A 89 -20.21 2.25 -8.63
C LYS A 89 -19.64 3.52 -8.00
N LEU A 90 -18.71 3.40 -7.05
CA LEU A 90 -18.07 4.56 -6.46
C LEU A 90 -17.22 5.32 -7.48
N GLN A 91 -16.52 4.59 -8.33
CA GLN A 91 -15.66 5.15 -9.38
C GLN A 91 -16.47 5.95 -10.40
N ASP A 92 -17.59 5.39 -10.91
CA ASP A 92 -18.50 6.09 -11.80
C ASP A 92 -19.03 7.37 -11.15
N THR A 93 -19.40 7.30 -9.85
CA THR A 93 -19.88 8.47 -9.11
C THR A 93 -18.79 9.54 -8.95
N ILE A 94 -17.52 9.17 -8.80
CA ILE A 94 -16.39 10.12 -8.71
C ILE A 94 -16.07 10.72 -10.08
N ASP A 95 -16.15 9.94 -11.15
CA ASP A 95 -15.92 10.44 -12.54
C ASP A 95 -16.93 11.51 -12.94
N ASP A 96 -18.14 11.44 -12.39
CA ASP A 96 -19.24 12.42 -12.63
C ASP A 96 -19.16 13.68 -11.75
N LEU A 97 -18.18 13.79 -10.82
CA LEU A 97 -18.06 14.96 -9.96
C LEU A 97 -17.39 16.14 -10.68
N ASP A 98 -17.90 17.35 -10.39
CA ASP A 98 -17.18 18.58 -10.76
C ASP A 98 -15.81 18.65 -10.05
N PRO A 99 -14.74 19.15 -10.70
CA PRO A 99 -13.39 19.22 -10.13
C PRO A 99 -13.29 19.94 -8.77
N ASP A 100 -14.19 20.90 -8.52
CA ASP A 100 -14.24 21.66 -7.26
C ASP A 100 -15.02 20.96 -6.14
N GLN A 101 -15.67 19.84 -6.45
CA GLN A 101 -16.43 19.09 -5.46
C GLN A 101 -15.53 18.13 -4.70
N SER A 102 -15.77 18.01 -3.40
CA SER A 102 -15.09 17.00 -2.56
C SER A 102 -15.57 15.60 -2.93
N ALA A 103 -14.64 14.68 -3.20
CA ALA A 103 -14.95 13.28 -3.50
C ALA A 103 -15.72 12.58 -2.37
N LEU A 104 -15.61 13.05 -1.12
CA LEU A 104 -16.41 12.52 0.00
C LEU A 104 -17.93 12.71 -0.17
N ARG A 105 -18.38 13.58 -1.08
CA ARG A 105 -19.82 13.73 -1.40
C ARG A 105 -20.38 12.52 -2.17
N ALA A 106 -19.54 11.82 -2.91
CA ALA A 106 -19.92 10.63 -3.65
C ALA A 106 -20.17 9.40 -2.76
N ILE A 107 -19.76 9.47 -1.48
CA ILE A 107 -19.75 8.36 -0.56
C ILE A 107 -21.11 8.23 0.12
N GLY A 108 -21.80 7.11 -0.18
CA GLY A 108 -23.16 6.84 0.33
C GLY A 108 -23.21 6.04 1.64
N ASN A 109 -22.14 5.33 2.02
CA ASN A 109 -22.13 4.49 3.21
C ASN A 109 -20.72 4.32 3.81
N PHE A 110 -20.65 3.69 5.00
CA PHE A 110 -19.40 3.51 5.73
C PHE A 110 -18.40 2.58 4.99
N GLU A 111 -18.87 1.58 4.28
CA GLU A 111 -18.01 0.65 3.52
C GLU A 111 -17.29 1.39 2.39
N GLN A 112 -18.01 2.22 1.63
CA GLN A 112 -17.44 3.07 0.59
C GLN A 112 -16.48 4.10 1.18
N LEU A 113 -16.80 4.70 2.34
CA LEU A 113 -15.92 5.63 3.03
C LEU A 113 -14.60 4.97 3.42
N ARG A 114 -14.68 3.81 4.04
CA ARG A 114 -13.51 3.02 4.43
C ARG A 114 -12.63 2.70 3.21
N TYR A 115 -13.23 2.17 2.15
CA TYR A 115 -12.54 1.85 0.91
C TYR A 115 -11.86 3.09 0.32
N PHE A 116 -12.62 4.17 0.12
CA PHE A 116 -12.12 5.38 -0.51
C PHE A 116 -10.94 5.99 0.26
N LEU A 117 -11.06 6.13 1.59
CA LEU A 117 -10.00 6.71 2.42
C LEU A 117 -8.78 5.81 2.54
N ALA A 118 -8.98 4.48 2.57
CA ALA A 118 -7.88 3.54 2.74
C ALA A 118 -7.09 3.31 1.44
N HIS A 119 -7.78 3.20 0.28
CA HIS A 119 -7.16 2.75 -0.96
C HIS A 119 -7.92 3.17 -2.24
N GLY A 120 -9.22 3.44 -2.15
CA GLY A 120 -10.07 3.73 -3.30
C GLY A 120 -9.64 4.98 -4.06
N VAL A 121 -9.14 6.02 -3.36
CA VAL A 121 -8.58 7.21 -4.02
C VAL A 121 -7.39 6.84 -4.90
N HIS A 122 -6.55 5.89 -4.47
CA HIS A 122 -5.44 5.38 -5.25
C HIS A 122 -5.91 4.55 -6.46
N HIS A 123 -7.00 3.76 -6.34
CA HIS A 123 -7.59 3.06 -7.50
C HIS A 123 -8.22 4.00 -8.50
N THR A 124 -8.85 5.09 -8.05
CA THR A 124 -9.43 6.08 -8.97
C THR A 124 -8.37 6.95 -9.65
N HIS A 125 -7.25 7.24 -8.97
CA HIS A 125 -6.12 8.05 -9.45
C HIS A 125 -4.78 7.34 -9.20
N PRO A 126 -4.48 6.24 -9.91
CA PRO A 126 -3.34 5.37 -9.59
C PRO A 126 -1.97 6.03 -9.78
N ASN A 127 -1.89 7.12 -10.52
CA ASN A 127 -0.67 7.89 -10.73
C ASN A 127 -0.56 9.16 -9.87
N ASP A 128 -1.45 9.38 -8.88
CA ASP A 128 -1.29 10.46 -7.91
C ASP A 128 -0.08 10.19 -6.99
N SER A 129 1.05 10.81 -7.30
CA SER A 129 2.32 10.62 -6.61
C SER A 129 2.31 11.04 -5.13
N LYS A 130 1.29 11.80 -4.70
CA LYS A 130 1.16 12.32 -3.34
C LYS A 130 0.29 11.44 -2.43
N ARG A 131 -0.36 10.39 -2.98
CA ARG A 131 -1.30 9.53 -2.23
C ARG A 131 -1.03 8.03 -2.38
N LEU A 132 0.23 7.68 -2.62
CA LEU A 132 0.68 6.30 -2.76
C LEU A 132 1.17 5.69 -1.45
N VAL A 133 1.82 6.49 -0.61
CA VAL A 133 2.39 6.04 0.66
C VAL A 133 1.44 6.38 1.82
N MET A 134 1.49 5.58 2.87
CA MET A 134 0.60 5.77 4.02
C MET A 134 0.90 7.06 4.77
N PRO A 135 -0.11 7.93 5.00
CA PRO A 135 0.07 9.17 5.76
C PRO A 135 0.52 8.90 7.20
N PRO A 136 1.38 9.77 7.79
CA PRO A 136 1.83 9.66 9.18
C PRO A 136 0.68 9.59 10.20
N ALA A 137 -0.43 10.29 9.92
CA ALA A 137 -1.63 10.25 10.75
C ALA A 137 -2.26 8.84 10.88
N VAL A 138 -1.98 7.94 9.93
CA VAL A 138 -2.43 6.55 9.93
C VAL A 138 -1.29 5.62 10.35
N SER A 139 -0.10 5.80 9.77
CA SER A 139 1.01 4.88 9.99
C SER A 139 1.56 4.93 11.42
N ILE A 140 1.58 6.11 12.08
CA ILE A 140 2.07 6.23 13.47
C ILE A 140 1.16 5.48 14.47
N PRO A 141 -0.18 5.69 14.51
CA PRO A 141 -1.06 4.90 15.37
C PRO A 141 -0.98 3.40 15.12
N LEU A 142 -0.87 2.97 13.85
CA LEU A 142 -0.68 1.56 13.51
C LEU A 142 0.66 1.02 14.03
N ALA A 143 1.75 1.76 13.86
CA ALA A 143 3.05 1.35 14.38
C ALA A 143 3.04 1.20 15.91
N ILE A 144 2.36 2.10 16.63
CA ILE A 144 2.18 2.00 18.08
C ILE A 144 1.35 0.74 18.43
N LEU A 145 0.26 0.49 17.73
CA LEU A 145 -0.57 -0.70 17.92
C LEU A 145 0.24 -1.98 17.73
N PHE A 146 1.00 -2.09 16.64
CA PHE A 146 1.85 -3.24 16.39
C PHE A 146 2.99 -3.36 17.41
N TYR A 147 3.58 -2.24 17.84
CA TYR A 147 4.57 -2.25 18.91
C TYR A 147 4.01 -2.86 20.21
N LEU A 148 2.81 -2.47 20.61
CA LEU A 148 2.14 -3.00 21.78
C LEU A 148 1.77 -4.48 21.60
N LEU A 149 1.26 -4.85 20.42
CA LEU A 149 0.96 -6.24 20.09
C LEU A 149 2.20 -7.12 20.15
N PHE A 150 3.33 -6.65 19.57
CA PHE A 150 4.60 -7.38 19.61
C PHE A 150 5.15 -7.49 21.03
N LYS A 151 5.00 -6.43 21.83
CA LYS A 151 5.38 -6.46 23.26
C LYS A 151 4.57 -7.51 24.04
N PHE A 152 3.28 -7.61 23.75
CA PHE A 152 2.40 -8.60 24.38
C PHE A 152 2.69 -10.03 23.92
N THR A 153 2.94 -10.25 22.62
CA THR A 153 3.10 -11.60 22.04
C THR A 153 4.50 -12.16 22.19
N PHE A 154 5.54 -11.35 21.99
CA PHE A 154 6.95 -11.78 22.03
C PHE A 154 7.61 -11.49 23.38
N GLY A 155 6.99 -10.66 24.24
CA GLY A 155 7.62 -10.16 25.45
C GLY A 155 8.68 -9.09 25.20
N ALA A 156 9.10 -8.39 26.26
CA ALA A 156 9.98 -7.22 26.15
C ALA A 156 11.38 -7.52 25.56
N GLY A 157 11.86 -8.76 25.69
CA GLY A 157 13.20 -9.16 25.20
C GLY A 157 13.22 -9.40 23.69
N ASP A 158 12.24 -10.10 23.14
CA ASP A 158 12.23 -10.57 21.75
C ASP A 158 11.49 -9.66 20.77
N MET A 159 10.64 -8.78 21.28
CA MET A 159 9.81 -7.93 20.43
C MET A 159 10.61 -6.98 19.53
N LEU A 160 11.76 -6.48 20.02
CA LEU A 160 12.49 -5.41 19.34
C LEU A 160 12.94 -5.78 17.93
N PRO A 161 13.71 -6.87 17.69
CA PRO A 161 14.11 -7.22 16.35
C PRO A 161 12.94 -7.67 15.48
N ALA A 162 11.90 -8.30 16.04
CA ALA A 162 10.71 -8.67 15.30
C ALA A 162 9.93 -7.42 14.84
N PHE A 163 9.76 -6.43 15.70
CA PHE A 163 9.14 -5.16 15.34
C PHE A 163 9.97 -4.40 14.30
N ALA A 164 11.31 -4.36 14.43
CA ALA A 164 12.19 -3.77 13.42
C ALA A 164 12.02 -4.44 12.05
N GLY A 165 11.93 -5.78 12.01
CA GLY A 165 11.67 -6.53 10.79
C GLY A 165 10.32 -6.18 10.15
N MET A 166 9.27 -6.09 10.97
CA MET A 166 7.94 -5.71 10.50
C MET A 166 7.92 -4.29 9.90
N VAL A 167 8.51 -3.30 10.60
CA VAL A 167 8.58 -1.92 10.08
C VAL A 167 9.44 -1.84 8.81
N THR A 168 10.51 -2.64 8.71
CA THR A 168 11.30 -2.74 7.49
C THR A 168 10.49 -3.31 6.33
N GLY A 169 9.66 -4.32 6.59
CA GLY A 169 8.74 -4.88 5.61
C GLY A 169 7.71 -3.83 5.13
N TYR A 170 7.15 -3.05 6.04
CA TYR A 170 6.27 -1.92 5.71
C TYR A 170 6.96 -0.90 4.78
N LEU A 171 8.19 -0.49 5.11
CA LEU A 171 8.95 0.43 4.26
C LEU A 171 9.23 -0.16 2.87
N ALA A 172 9.58 -1.44 2.81
CA ALA A 172 9.79 -2.14 1.54
C ALA A 172 8.50 -2.17 0.69
N TYR A 173 7.34 -2.40 1.32
CA TYR A 173 6.03 -2.33 0.67
C TYR A 173 5.74 -0.93 0.12
N ASP A 174 5.79 0.12 0.95
CA ASP A 174 5.50 1.49 0.51
C ASP A 174 6.41 1.93 -0.65
N MET A 175 7.70 1.61 -0.57
CA MET A 175 8.66 1.97 -1.62
C MET A 175 8.49 1.13 -2.90
N THR A 176 8.12 -0.15 -2.78
CA THR A 176 7.80 -0.99 -3.94
C THR A 176 6.54 -0.50 -4.62
N HIS A 177 5.51 -0.16 -3.83
CA HIS A 177 4.24 0.37 -4.33
C HIS A 177 4.46 1.68 -5.10
N TYR A 178 5.19 2.63 -4.51
CA TYR A 178 5.57 3.86 -5.20
C TYR A 178 6.36 3.58 -6.49
N ALA A 179 7.33 2.66 -6.43
CA ALA A 179 8.20 2.37 -7.56
C ALA A 179 7.45 1.70 -8.73
N VAL A 180 6.48 0.81 -8.48
CA VAL A 180 5.72 0.16 -9.56
C VAL A 180 4.84 1.16 -10.32
N HIS A 181 4.41 2.26 -9.69
CA HIS A 181 3.67 3.32 -10.36
C HIS A 181 4.60 4.33 -11.05
N HIS A 182 5.60 4.87 -10.37
CA HIS A 182 6.36 6.06 -10.82
C HIS A 182 7.75 5.78 -11.36
N VAL A 183 8.32 4.58 -11.14
CA VAL A 183 9.70 4.29 -11.57
C VAL A 183 9.71 3.36 -12.76
N ARG A 184 10.56 3.67 -13.76
CA ARG A 184 10.82 2.76 -14.87
C ARG A 184 11.63 1.55 -14.38
N PRO A 185 11.09 0.32 -14.43
CA PRO A 185 11.78 -0.83 -13.88
C PRO A 185 12.98 -1.23 -14.73
N ARG A 186 14.16 -1.38 -14.08
CA ARG A 186 15.42 -1.79 -14.75
C ARG A 186 15.70 -3.28 -14.61
N THR A 187 15.13 -3.95 -13.62
CA THR A 187 15.35 -5.38 -13.33
C THR A 187 14.19 -6.25 -13.81
N LYS A 188 14.43 -7.56 -13.98
CA LYS A 188 13.38 -8.54 -14.31
C LYS A 188 12.29 -8.59 -13.21
N ILE A 189 12.73 -8.55 -11.93
CA ILE A 189 11.83 -8.55 -10.77
C ILE A 189 10.96 -7.28 -10.76
N GLY A 190 11.56 -6.11 -10.95
CA GLY A 190 10.79 -4.85 -11.00
C GLY A 190 9.77 -4.82 -12.13
N ARG A 191 10.12 -5.32 -13.33
CA ARG A 191 9.16 -5.46 -14.44
C ARG A 191 8.01 -6.42 -14.11
N TYR A 192 8.34 -7.54 -13.44
CA TYR A 192 7.34 -8.51 -13.02
C TYR A 192 6.37 -7.90 -12.00
N LEU A 193 6.88 -7.27 -10.93
CA LEU A 193 6.05 -6.65 -9.89
C LEU A 193 5.18 -5.52 -10.44
N LYS A 194 5.72 -4.66 -11.33
CA LYS A 194 4.94 -3.62 -12.01
C LYS A 194 3.79 -4.22 -12.82
N LYS A 195 4.07 -5.20 -13.69
CA LYS A 195 3.05 -5.88 -14.49
C LYS A 195 2.01 -6.58 -13.60
N TYR A 196 2.47 -7.19 -12.50
CA TYR A 196 1.63 -7.89 -11.55
C TYR A 196 0.63 -6.95 -10.86
N HIS A 197 1.13 -5.82 -10.33
CA HIS A 197 0.32 -4.81 -9.67
C HIS A 197 -0.60 -4.06 -10.65
N PHE A 198 -0.16 -3.80 -11.88
CA PHE A 198 -0.99 -3.17 -12.91
C PHE A 198 -2.16 -4.07 -13.36
N ARG A 199 -2.04 -5.40 -13.30
CA ARG A 199 -3.18 -6.28 -13.49
C ARG A 199 -4.24 -6.12 -12.39
N HIS A 200 -3.81 -5.86 -11.16
CA HIS A 200 -4.70 -5.52 -10.06
C HIS A 200 -5.48 -4.22 -10.35
N HIS A 201 -4.80 -3.15 -10.75
CA HIS A 201 -5.44 -1.88 -11.04
C HIS A 201 -6.32 -1.88 -12.30
N TYR A 202 -5.83 -2.46 -13.39
CA TYR A 202 -6.41 -2.25 -14.70
C TYR A 202 -7.17 -3.45 -15.27
N MET A 203 -7.10 -4.61 -14.63
CA MET A 203 -7.81 -5.81 -15.11
C MET A 203 -8.80 -6.37 -14.09
N ASP A 204 -8.37 -6.61 -12.85
CA ASP A 204 -9.23 -7.20 -11.82
C ASP A 204 -8.77 -6.80 -10.40
N PRO A 205 -9.43 -5.83 -9.75
CA PRO A 205 -9.07 -5.38 -8.41
C PRO A 205 -9.34 -6.45 -7.33
N CYS A 206 -10.06 -7.52 -7.66
CA CYS A 206 -10.30 -8.66 -6.77
C CYS A 206 -9.20 -9.74 -6.86
N LYS A 207 -8.08 -9.46 -7.52
CA LYS A 207 -6.95 -10.37 -7.71
C LYS A 207 -5.62 -9.63 -7.50
N ASN A 208 -4.53 -10.39 -7.32
CA ASN A 208 -3.16 -9.86 -7.23
C ASN A 208 -2.98 -8.80 -6.13
N TYR A 209 -3.39 -9.12 -4.92
CA TYR A 209 -3.31 -8.22 -3.77
C TYR A 209 -1.88 -7.99 -3.25
N GLY A 210 -0.95 -8.93 -3.46
CA GLY A 210 0.43 -8.78 -3.03
C GLY A 210 1.18 -7.75 -3.87
N VAL A 211 1.68 -6.69 -3.27
CA VAL A 211 2.46 -5.64 -3.94
C VAL A 211 3.94 -5.99 -3.96
N SER A 212 4.49 -6.36 -2.81
CA SER A 212 5.91 -6.72 -2.67
C SER A 212 6.21 -8.15 -3.12
N SER A 213 5.21 -9.04 -3.11
CA SER A 213 5.35 -10.45 -3.48
C SER A 213 4.01 -11.09 -3.84
N PRO A 214 3.95 -11.95 -4.87
CA PRO A 214 2.74 -12.72 -5.20
C PRO A 214 2.51 -13.92 -4.28
N LEU A 215 3.36 -14.15 -3.27
CA LEU A 215 3.37 -15.37 -2.47
C LEU A 215 1.99 -15.72 -1.92
N TRP A 216 1.33 -14.77 -1.26
CA TRP A 216 0.05 -15.01 -0.62
C TRP A 216 -1.10 -15.12 -1.63
N ASP A 217 -1.02 -14.46 -2.78
CA ASP A 217 -1.98 -14.66 -3.87
C ASP A 217 -1.90 -16.09 -4.43
N VAL A 218 -0.70 -16.68 -4.48
CA VAL A 218 -0.54 -18.09 -4.85
C VAL A 218 -1.15 -19.01 -3.79
N VAL A 219 -0.85 -18.75 -2.51
CA VAL A 219 -1.32 -19.56 -1.39
C VAL A 219 -2.86 -19.54 -1.28
N TRP A 220 -3.48 -18.38 -1.43
CA TRP A 220 -4.95 -18.23 -1.31
C TRP A 220 -5.70 -18.23 -2.65
N GLY A 221 -5.03 -18.52 -3.77
CA GLY A 221 -5.68 -18.68 -5.08
C GLY A 221 -6.22 -17.36 -5.66
N THR A 222 -5.70 -16.21 -5.24
CA THR A 222 -6.10 -14.90 -5.76
C THR A 222 -5.17 -14.38 -6.86
N MET A 223 -4.20 -15.18 -7.29
CA MET A 223 -3.33 -14.83 -8.39
C MET A 223 -4.06 -14.85 -9.72
N ASN A 224 -4.11 -13.73 -10.43
CA ASN A 224 -4.58 -13.69 -11.81
C ASN A 224 -3.48 -14.24 -12.74
N ARG A 225 -3.68 -15.47 -13.19
CA ARG A 225 -2.86 -16.09 -14.24
C ARG A 225 -3.45 -15.67 -15.58
N ALA A 226 -3.02 -14.54 -16.15
CA ALA A 226 -3.49 -14.12 -17.45
C ALA A 226 -3.25 -15.23 -18.48
N VAL A 227 -4.30 -15.78 -19.02
CA VAL A 227 -4.30 -16.64 -20.20
C VAL A 227 -4.20 -15.70 -21.40
N GLY A 228 -3.02 -15.59 -22.01
CA GLY A 228 -2.77 -15.05 -23.33
C GLY A 228 -3.22 -13.59 -23.57
N GLY A 229 -2.29 -12.69 -23.58
CA GLY A 229 -2.46 -11.29 -23.97
C GLY A 229 -1.71 -10.35 -23.02
N ASP A 230 -0.44 -10.14 -23.31
CA ASP A 230 0.36 -9.18 -22.58
C ASP A 230 -0.12 -7.77 -22.90
N ALA A 231 -0.94 -7.16 -22.03
CA ALA A 231 -1.04 -5.72 -22.01
C ALA A 231 0.35 -5.17 -21.69
N ASP A 232 0.99 -4.53 -22.64
CA ASP A 232 2.28 -3.86 -22.45
C ASP A 232 2.05 -2.68 -21.48
N PRO A 233 2.63 -2.71 -20.26
CA PRO A 233 2.48 -1.61 -19.31
C PRO A 233 2.99 -0.26 -19.85
N ASN A 234 3.80 -0.28 -20.92
CA ASN A 234 4.31 0.93 -21.55
C ASN A 234 3.37 1.50 -22.62
N SER A 235 2.40 0.70 -23.13
CA SER A 235 1.48 1.17 -24.17
C SER A 235 0.46 2.19 -23.62
N GLU A 236 0.10 2.09 -22.34
CA GLU A 236 -0.85 3.04 -21.71
C GLU A 236 -0.16 4.30 -21.18
N GLN A 237 1.11 4.22 -20.75
CA GLN A 237 1.88 5.40 -20.36
C GLN A 237 2.34 6.25 -21.56
N ALA A 238 2.48 5.66 -22.75
CA ALA A 238 2.84 6.38 -23.97
C ALA A 238 1.66 7.20 -24.57
N GLN A 239 0.41 6.92 -24.15
CA GLN A 239 -0.77 7.66 -24.57
C GLN A 239 -1.11 8.84 -23.63
N ALA A 240 -0.37 9.00 -22.52
CA ALA A 240 -0.57 10.05 -21.52
C ALA A 240 0.56 11.09 -21.47
N SER A 241 1.52 11.04 -22.43
CA SER A 241 2.61 12.01 -22.58
C SER A 241 2.34 13.06 -23.65
#